data_5d34de9e636347a279c279db23e37d5f
#
_entry.id   5d34de9e636347a279c279db23e37d5f
#
_cell.length_a   1.000
_cell.length_b   1.000
_cell.length_c   1.000
_cell.angle_alpha   90.00
_cell.angle_beta   90.00
_cell.angle_gamma   90.00
#
_symmetry.space_group_name_H-M   'P 1'
#
loop_
_entity.id
_entity.type
_entity.pdbx_description
1 polymer ?
#
loop_
_entity_poly.entity_id
_entity_poly.type
_entity_poly.pdbx_seq_one_letter_code
_entity_poly.pdbx_strand_id
1 'polypeptide(L)'
;MNRLLLLVALVASAAGAVDVSNKSAQPQPFEVNLTVTEKGSELFDTWDRPAGKPFNVEPIKVATRGKFLSAVVLFKGCQPDAYGNCNAVMDIVALDPKGKTYGEMPRVELWQNKPAPDPRYTQLSRSYMGLIIEPNDISGTYRITIVARDLNAKTEAKSEARFEVK
;
A
#
# COMPACT_ATOMS: atom_id res chain seq x y z
N MET A 1 -50.14 -72.50 7.21
CA MET A 1 -50.31 -71.08 7.54
C MET A 1 -48.95 -70.42 7.65
N ASN A 2 -48.40 -69.94 6.54
CA ASN A 2 -47.07 -69.34 6.49
C ASN A 2 -47.25 -67.80 6.62
N ARG A 3 -46.65 -67.23 7.66
CA ARG A 3 -46.53 -65.79 7.81
C ARG A 3 -45.15 -65.34 7.26
N LEU A 4 -45.19 -64.64 6.17
CA LEU A 4 -44.05 -63.99 5.56
C LEU A 4 -43.79 -62.67 6.27
N LEU A 5 -42.68 -62.56 6.98
CA LEU A 5 -42.19 -61.30 7.58
C LEU A 5 -41.41 -60.50 6.53
N LEU A 6 -41.93 -59.35 6.14
CA LEU A 6 -41.23 -58.41 5.28
C LEU A 6 -40.33 -57.54 6.17
N LEU A 7 -39.01 -57.66 6.04
CA LEU A 7 -38.03 -56.72 6.64
C LEU A 7 -37.87 -55.52 5.69
N VAL A 8 -38.32 -54.35 6.14
CA VAL A 8 -38.05 -53.08 5.46
C VAL A 8 -36.75 -52.54 6.01
N ALA A 9 -35.68 -52.53 5.23
CA ALA A 9 -34.42 -51.86 5.56
C ALA A 9 -34.53 -50.35 5.29
N LEU A 10 -34.49 -49.54 6.34
CA LEU A 10 -34.34 -48.07 6.21
C LEU A 10 -32.87 -47.77 5.92
N VAL A 11 -32.60 -47.24 4.71
CA VAL A 11 -31.30 -46.68 4.36
C VAL A 11 -31.32 -45.22 4.81
N ALA A 12 -30.62 -44.92 5.89
CA ALA A 12 -30.37 -43.56 6.34
C ALA A 12 -29.30 -42.92 5.45
N SER A 13 -29.68 -42.00 4.57
CA SER A 13 -28.76 -41.16 3.82
C SER A 13 -28.18 -40.09 4.78
N ALA A 14 -26.91 -40.22 5.15
CA ALA A 14 -26.17 -39.15 5.84
C ALA A 14 -25.90 -38.02 4.83
N ALA A 15 -26.67 -36.96 4.92
CA ALA A 15 -26.34 -35.72 4.24
C ALA A 15 -25.11 -35.13 4.94
N GLY A 16 -23.94 -35.25 4.31
CA GLY A 16 -22.71 -34.57 4.73
C GLY A 16 -22.91 -33.06 4.63
N ALA A 17 -23.02 -32.39 5.77
CA ALA A 17 -22.92 -30.94 5.85
C ALA A 17 -21.51 -30.52 5.38
N VAL A 18 -21.42 -29.88 4.21
CA VAL A 18 -20.20 -29.21 3.78
C VAL A 18 -20.05 -28.02 4.69
N ASP A 19 -19.16 -28.14 5.66
CA ASP A 19 -18.74 -27.03 6.52
C ASP A 19 -17.91 -26.08 5.65
N VAL A 20 -18.59 -25.09 5.04
CA VAL A 20 -17.95 -23.95 4.42
C VAL A 20 -17.44 -23.10 5.57
N SER A 21 -16.31 -23.51 6.15
CA SER A 21 -15.58 -22.68 7.11
C SER A 21 -15.21 -21.39 6.38
N ASN A 22 -15.99 -20.36 6.62
CA ASN A 22 -15.74 -19.01 6.21
C ASN A 22 -14.49 -18.56 6.98
N LYS A 23 -13.31 -18.92 6.45
CA LYS A 23 -12.03 -18.49 6.97
C LYS A 23 -11.97 -16.99 6.74
N SER A 24 -12.51 -16.22 7.69
CA SER A 24 -12.41 -14.77 7.69
C SER A 24 -10.93 -14.45 7.52
N ALA A 25 -10.55 -13.91 6.37
CA ALA A 25 -9.18 -13.49 6.12
C ALA A 25 -8.81 -12.56 7.27
N GLN A 26 -7.78 -12.93 8.03
CA GLN A 26 -7.27 -12.05 9.07
C GLN A 26 -6.93 -10.70 8.43
N PRO A 27 -7.31 -9.57 9.07
CA PRO A 27 -6.96 -8.26 8.56
C PRO A 27 -5.45 -8.20 8.33
N GLN A 28 -5.05 -7.91 7.09
CA GLN A 28 -3.64 -7.71 6.78
C GLN A 28 -3.18 -6.42 7.47
N PRO A 29 -1.94 -6.37 7.98
CA PRO A 29 -1.42 -5.16 8.58
C PRO A 29 -1.37 -4.03 7.55
N PHE A 30 -1.68 -2.81 8.00
CA PHE A 30 -1.50 -1.62 7.18
C PHE A 30 -0.01 -1.32 7.05
N GLU A 31 0.51 -1.37 5.84
CA GLU A 31 1.93 -1.19 5.53
C GLU A 31 2.13 -0.13 4.47
N VAL A 32 3.23 0.62 4.57
CA VAL A 32 3.64 1.61 3.58
C VAL A 32 5.13 1.47 3.28
N ASN A 33 5.50 1.72 2.04
CA ASN A 33 6.87 1.78 1.57
C ASN A 33 7.10 3.06 0.79
N LEU A 34 8.12 3.82 1.16
CA LEU A 34 8.53 5.06 0.51
C LEU A 34 9.77 4.80 -0.35
N THR A 35 9.72 5.22 -1.60
CA THR A 35 10.85 5.14 -2.52
C THR A 35 11.05 6.48 -3.23
N VAL A 36 12.30 6.94 -3.32
CA VAL A 36 12.68 8.13 -4.09
C VAL A 36 13.28 7.70 -5.41
N THR A 37 12.74 8.21 -6.53
CA THR A 37 13.14 7.82 -7.88
C THR A 37 13.10 9.01 -8.84
N GLU A 38 13.90 8.96 -9.91
CA GLU A 38 13.80 9.89 -11.04
C GLU A 38 12.72 9.46 -12.06
N LYS A 39 12.16 8.25 -11.92
CA LYS A 39 11.21 7.64 -12.87
C LYS A 39 9.75 7.70 -12.38
N GLY A 40 9.40 8.69 -11.55
CA GLY A 40 8.06 8.75 -10.95
C GLY A 40 6.93 8.89 -11.97
N SER A 41 7.08 9.72 -13.00
CA SER A 41 6.07 9.86 -14.06
C SER A 41 5.83 8.56 -14.83
N GLU A 42 6.90 7.87 -15.22
CA GLU A 42 6.82 6.58 -15.90
C GLU A 42 6.09 5.54 -15.04
N LEU A 43 6.30 5.57 -13.73
CA LEU A 43 5.62 4.72 -12.76
C LEU A 43 4.11 4.94 -12.80
N PHE A 44 3.64 6.19 -12.72
CA PHE A 44 2.22 6.51 -12.75
C PHE A 44 1.57 6.14 -14.08
N ASP A 45 2.26 6.35 -15.20
CA ASP A 45 1.79 6.02 -16.55
C ASP A 45 1.65 4.51 -16.78
N THR A 46 2.43 3.71 -16.08
CA THR A 46 2.47 2.25 -16.29
C THR A 46 1.72 1.45 -15.24
N TRP A 47 1.40 2.04 -14.07
CA TRP A 47 0.79 1.33 -12.95
C TRP A 47 -0.57 0.71 -13.27
N ASP A 48 -1.40 1.43 -14.01
CA ASP A 48 -2.77 1.01 -14.34
C ASP A 48 -2.82 0.11 -15.61
N ARG A 49 -1.68 -0.28 -16.19
CA ARG A 49 -1.66 -1.20 -17.32
C ARG A 49 -1.85 -2.64 -16.87
N PRO A 50 -2.57 -3.48 -17.66
CA PRO A 50 -2.73 -4.89 -17.34
C PRO A 50 -1.37 -5.55 -17.10
N ALA A 51 -1.29 -6.32 -16.02
CA ALA A 51 -0.05 -6.92 -15.54
C ALA A 51 0.62 -7.82 -16.57
N GLY A 52 1.77 -7.39 -17.08
CA GLY A 52 2.65 -8.20 -17.92
C GLY A 52 4.05 -8.36 -17.32
N LYS A 53 4.48 -7.45 -16.45
CA LYS A 53 5.82 -7.48 -15.84
C LYS A 53 5.75 -6.98 -14.41
N PRO A 54 6.46 -7.60 -13.46
CA PRO A 54 6.59 -7.06 -12.13
C PRO A 54 7.22 -5.67 -12.21
N PHE A 55 6.57 -4.70 -11.60
CA PHE A 55 7.07 -3.34 -11.57
C PHE A 55 8.16 -3.22 -10.50
N ASN A 56 9.35 -2.79 -10.89
CA ASN A 56 10.44 -2.53 -9.97
C ASN A 56 10.71 -1.02 -9.94
N VAL A 57 10.47 -0.40 -8.77
CA VAL A 57 10.87 1.00 -8.53
C VAL A 57 12.33 1.00 -8.11
N GLU A 58 13.22 1.44 -8.98
CA GLU A 58 14.62 1.60 -8.63
C GLU A 58 14.81 2.84 -7.74
N PRO A 59 15.20 2.67 -6.46
CA PRO A 59 15.49 3.79 -5.60
C PRO A 59 16.80 4.48 -6.04
N ILE A 60 16.82 5.81 -6.02
CA ILE A 60 18.08 6.53 -6.18
C ILE A 60 18.91 6.42 -4.90
N LYS A 61 20.23 6.34 -5.06
CA LYS A 61 21.19 6.45 -3.96
C LYS A 61 21.85 7.83 -3.94
N VAL A 62 22.01 8.43 -5.09
CA VAL A 62 22.63 9.75 -5.27
C VAL A 62 21.74 10.56 -6.19
N ALA A 63 21.34 11.74 -5.75
CA ALA A 63 20.55 12.68 -6.55
C ALA A 63 21.44 13.56 -7.41
N THR A 64 21.01 13.80 -8.64
CA THR A 64 21.62 14.78 -9.53
C THR A 64 20.91 16.13 -9.34
N ARG A 65 21.68 17.21 -9.10
CA ARG A 65 21.12 18.55 -8.96
C ARG A 65 20.37 18.99 -10.22
N GLY A 66 19.27 19.69 -10.05
CA GLY A 66 18.39 20.12 -11.13
C GLY A 66 17.51 19.02 -11.73
N LYS A 67 17.67 17.78 -11.31
CA LYS A 67 16.79 16.68 -11.73
C LYS A 67 15.55 16.61 -10.85
N PHE A 68 14.41 16.33 -11.47
CA PHE A 68 13.18 16.07 -10.75
C PHE A 68 13.19 14.70 -10.09
N LEU A 69 12.91 14.66 -8.80
CA LEU A 69 12.80 13.45 -7.99
C LEU A 69 11.36 13.28 -7.56
N SER A 70 10.89 12.05 -7.50
CA SER A 70 9.56 11.69 -6.98
C SER A 70 9.72 10.79 -5.77
N ALA A 71 9.21 11.22 -4.62
CA ALA A 71 9.03 10.38 -3.46
C ALA A 71 7.66 9.70 -3.56
N VAL A 72 7.66 8.48 -4.06
CA VAL A 72 6.45 7.68 -4.32
C VAL A 72 6.15 6.74 -3.18
N VAL A 73 4.87 6.49 -2.92
CA VAL A 73 4.40 5.68 -1.79
C VAL A 73 3.62 4.49 -2.29
N LEU A 74 4.07 3.33 -1.89
CA LEU A 74 3.37 2.05 -2.07
C LEU A 74 2.73 1.65 -0.74
N PHE A 75 1.52 1.07 -0.76
CA PHE A 75 0.83 0.65 0.44
C PHE A 75 0.01 -0.63 0.23
N LYS A 76 -0.39 -1.28 1.33
CA LYS A 76 -1.32 -2.40 1.36
C LYS A 76 -2.03 -2.48 2.70
N GLY A 77 -3.07 -3.29 2.80
CA GLY A 77 -3.73 -3.62 4.07
C GLY A 77 -4.65 -2.53 4.63
N CYS A 78 -5.02 -1.50 3.83
CA CYS A 78 -6.01 -0.51 4.24
C CYS A 78 -7.37 -1.18 4.46
N GLN A 79 -7.98 -0.92 5.63
CA GLN A 79 -9.24 -1.55 6.02
C GLN A 79 -10.46 -0.88 5.39
N PRO A 80 -11.40 -1.65 4.82
CA PRO A 80 -12.64 -1.09 4.30
C PRO A 80 -13.57 -0.63 5.43
N ASP A 81 -14.33 0.42 5.15
CA ASP A 81 -15.50 0.82 5.95
C ASP A 81 -16.72 -0.09 5.65
N ALA A 82 -17.88 0.26 6.21
CA ALA A 82 -19.14 -0.47 5.98
C ALA A 82 -19.61 -0.48 4.50
N TYR A 83 -19.07 0.41 3.68
CA TYR A 83 -19.37 0.52 2.25
C TYR A 83 -18.28 -0.10 1.37
N GLY A 84 -17.25 -0.69 1.97
CA GLY A 84 -16.13 -1.28 1.26
C GLY A 84 -15.05 -0.29 0.84
N ASN A 85 -15.08 0.96 1.29
CA ASN A 85 -14.11 1.99 0.94
C ASN A 85 -12.98 2.09 1.95
N CYS A 86 -11.78 2.29 1.46
CA CYS A 86 -10.62 2.69 2.24
C CYS A 86 -10.63 4.21 2.45
N ASN A 87 -10.11 4.65 3.61
CA ASN A 87 -9.94 6.06 3.93
C ASN A 87 -8.60 6.27 4.64
N ALA A 88 -7.56 6.53 3.87
CA ALA A 88 -6.20 6.70 4.36
C ALA A 88 -5.57 8.02 3.89
N VAL A 89 -4.82 8.66 4.79
CA VAL A 89 -4.08 9.90 4.55
C VAL A 89 -2.63 9.72 4.96
N MET A 90 -1.75 10.63 4.52
CA MET A 90 -0.35 10.62 4.93
C MET A 90 0.21 12.03 5.07
N ASP A 91 1.20 12.17 5.95
CA ASP A 91 2.09 13.32 6.00
C ASP A 91 3.42 12.92 5.35
N ILE A 92 4.00 13.80 4.54
CA ILE A 92 5.31 13.60 3.91
C ILE A 92 6.20 14.77 4.33
N VAL A 93 7.39 14.50 4.85
CA VAL A 93 8.37 15.52 5.24
C VAL A 93 9.73 15.17 4.64
N ALA A 94 10.31 16.11 3.91
CA ALA A 94 11.68 16.06 3.44
C ALA A 94 12.56 16.93 4.34
N LEU A 95 13.69 16.39 4.79
CA LEU A 95 14.68 17.08 5.60
C LEU A 95 15.99 17.19 4.83
N ASP A 96 16.66 18.34 4.97
CA ASP A 96 18.00 18.57 4.47
C ASP A 96 19.07 17.85 5.35
N PRO A 97 20.34 17.84 4.95
CA PRO A 97 21.42 17.23 5.74
C PRO A 97 21.62 17.79 7.15
N LYS A 98 21.13 19.01 7.43
CA LYS A 98 21.15 19.63 8.76
C LYS A 98 19.90 19.33 9.59
N GLY A 99 18.97 18.55 9.03
CA GLY A 99 17.70 18.22 9.68
C GLY A 99 16.63 19.32 9.60
N LYS A 100 16.85 20.36 8.79
CA LYS A 100 15.85 21.39 8.54
C LYS A 100 14.84 20.89 7.51
N THR A 101 13.57 21.27 7.67
CA THR A 101 12.52 20.97 6.68
C THR A 101 12.88 21.59 5.33
N TYR A 102 13.03 20.72 4.33
CA TYR A 102 13.26 21.05 2.92
C TYR A 102 11.95 21.15 2.15
N GLY A 103 10.97 20.31 2.51
CA GLY A 103 9.62 20.33 1.99
C GLY A 103 8.67 19.52 2.86
N GLU A 104 7.38 19.87 2.84
CA GLU A 104 6.36 19.14 3.59
C GLU A 104 5.03 19.11 2.86
N MET A 105 4.30 18.03 3.02
CA MET A 105 2.95 17.85 2.51
C MET A 105 2.10 17.21 3.63
N PRO A 106 1.45 18.03 4.47
CA PRO A 106 0.65 17.53 5.56
C PRO A 106 -0.70 17.01 5.05
N ARG A 107 -1.15 15.90 5.61
CA ARG A 107 -2.47 15.31 5.44
C ARG A 107 -2.94 15.18 3.98
N VAL A 108 -2.06 14.74 3.10
CA VAL A 108 -2.44 14.43 1.71
C VAL A 108 -3.10 13.08 1.59
N GLU A 109 -3.87 12.90 0.53
CA GLU A 109 -4.53 11.62 0.24
C GLU A 109 -3.50 10.51 0.01
N LEU A 110 -3.59 9.42 0.76
CA LEU A 110 -3.00 8.14 0.38
C LEU A 110 -4.01 7.35 -0.47
N TRP A 111 -5.23 7.17 0.05
CA TRP A 111 -6.34 6.52 -0.64
C TRP A 111 -7.64 6.86 0.07
N GLN A 112 -8.45 7.79 -0.46
CA GLN A 112 -9.64 8.28 0.24
C GLN A 112 -10.91 8.03 -0.55
N ASN A 113 -11.95 7.56 0.17
CA ASN A 113 -13.30 7.36 -0.35
C ASN A 113 -13.36 6.55 -1.65
N LYS A 114 -12.49 5.56 -1.77
CA LYS A 114 -12.39 4.67 -2.93
C LYS A 114 -12.47 3.22 -2.44
N PRO A 115 -12.94 2.28 -3.30
CA PRO A 115 -12.94 0.86 -2.96
C PRO A 115 -11.58 0.44 -2.39
N ALA A 116 -11.59 -0.28 -1.28
CA ALA A 116 -10.37 -0.78 -0.66
C ALA A 116 -9.65 -1.70 -1.66
N PRO A 117 -8.33 -1.50 -1.88
CA PRO A 117 -7.57 -2.39 -2.72
C PRO A 117 -7.55 -3.81 -2.15
N ASP A 118 -7.39 -4.81 -3.03
CA ASP A 118 -7.19 -6.19 -2.57
C ASP A 118 -5.94 -6.25 -1.67
N PRO A 119 -6.07 -6.69 -0.41
CA PRO A 119 -4.98 -6.66 0.57
C PRO A 119 -3.79 -7.54 0.20
N ARG A 120 -3.93 -8.44 -0.77
CA ARG A 120 -2.85 -9.28 -1.30
C ARG A 120 -1.89 -8.51 -2.21
N TYR A 121 -2.31 -7.38 -2.75
CA TYR A 121 -1.52 -6.60 -3.70
C TYR A 121 -1.10 -5.27 -3.12
N THR A 122 0.10 -4.87 -3.48
CA THR A 122 0.60 -3.53 -3.19
C THR A 122 -0.03 -2.52 -4.15
N GLN A 123 -0.48 -1.40 -3.63
CA GLN A 123 -1.10 -0.31 -4.36
C GLN A 123 -0.21 0.93 -4.37
N LEU A 124 -0.15 1.65 -5.50
CA LEU A 124 0.51 2.94 -5.60
C LEU A 124 -0.44 4.04 -5.13
N SER A 125 0.03 4.90 -4.21
CA SER A 125 -0.66 6.15 -3.89
C SER A 125 -0.66 7.09 -5.09
N ARG A 126 -1.76 7.81 -5.30
CA ARG A 126 -1.83 8.86 -6.35
C ARG A 126 -1.12 10.15 -5.95
N SER A 127 -0.95 10.38 -4.64
CA SER A 127 -0.17 11.50 -4.15
C SER A 127 1.28 11.10 -3.94
N TYR A 128 2.19 12.00 -4.32
CA TYR A 128 3.62 11.86 -4.14
C TYR A 128 4.26 13.23 -3.91
N MET A 129 5.44 13.27 -3.33
CA MET A 129 6.20 14.51 -3.20
C MET A 129 7.19 14.64 -4.35
N GLY A 130 7.07 15.72 -5.13
CA GLY A 130 8.07 16.13 -6.12
C GLY A 130 9.15 16.99 -5.47
N LEU A 131 10.42 16.77 -5.83
CA LEU A 131 11.58 17.50 -5.31
C LEU A 131 12.54 17.82 -6.45
N ILE A 132 13.20 18.98 -6.36
CA ILE A 132 14.37 19.33 -7.16
C ILE A 132 15.43 19.81 -6.18
N ILE A 133 16.62 19.23 -6.21
CA ILE A 133 17.77 19.73 -5.46
C ILE A 133 18.43 20.80 -6.29
N GLU A 134 18.37 22.01 -5.80
CA GLU A 134 18.90 23.18 -6.49
C GLU A 134 20.44 23.23 -6.48
N PRO A 135 21.10 23.97 -7.41
CA PRO A 135 22.55 24.04 -7.47
C PRO A 135 23.21 24.53 -6.16
N ASN A 136 22.52 25.41 -5.42
CA ASN A 136 23.04 26.02 -4.18
C ASN A 136 22.62 25.27 -2.90
N ASP A 137 21.87 24.18 -3.02
CA ASP A 137 21.51 23.38 -1.86
C ASP A 137 22.75 22.69 -1.24
N ILE A 138 22.68 22.42 0.04
CA ILE A 138 23.82 21.80 0.74
C ILE A 138 24.01 20.33 0.31
N SER A 139 25.29 19.92 0.19
CA SER A 139 25.63 18.52 -0.03
C SER A 139 25.44 17.71 1.25
N GLY A 140 25.17 16.42 1.10
CA GLY A 140 25.00 15.46 2.19
C GLY A 140 23.75 14.60 2.06
N THR A 141 23.36 13.93 3.14
CA THR A 141 22.24 12.99 3.18
C THR A 141 20.93 13.73 3.39
N TYR A 142 20.05 13.68 2.41
CA TYR A 142 18.64 14.07 2.52
C TYR A 142 17.79 12.89 3.00
N ARG A 143 16.77 13.19 3.78
CA ARG A 143 15.86 12.19 4.35
C ARG A 143 14.43 12.58 4.08
N ILE A 144 13.64 11.64 3.57
CA ILE A 144 12.19 11.80 3.42
C ILE A 144 11.51 10.78 4.32
N THR A 145 10.52 11.23 5.08
CA THR A 145 9.72 10.38 5.97
C THR A 145 8.25 10.51 5.61
N ILE A 146 7.52 9.42 5.75
CA ILE A 146 6.06 9.40 5.69
C ILE A 146 5.48 8.83 6.98
N VAL A 147 4.34 9.39 7.37
CA VAL A 147 3.46 8.86 8.40
C VAL A 147 2.09 8.71 7.76
N ALA A 148 1.70 7.49 7.44
CA ALA A 148 0.41 7.16 6.85
C ALA A 148 -0.56 6.68 7.93
N ARG A 149 -1.83 7.07 7.82
CA ARG A 149 -2.89 6.72 8.76
C ARG A 149 -4.08 6.15 8.03
N ASP A 150 -4.46 4.94 8.37
CA ASP A 150 -5.75 4.35 8.02
C ASP A 150 -6.80 4.87 9.02
N LEU A 151 -7.69 5.71 8.54
CA LEU A 151 -8.70 6.37 9.38
C LEU A 151 -9.83 5.42 9.79
N ASN A 152 -10.07 4.35 9.02
CA ASN A 152 -11.08 3.34 9.34
C ASN A 152 -10.60 2.43 10.48
N ALA A 153 -9.39 1.87 10.34
CA ALA A 153 -8.79 1.01 11.36
C ALA A 153 -8.15 1.78 12.53
N LYS A 154 -7.93 3.10 12.39
CA LYS A 154 -7.18 3.94 13.34
C LYS A 154 -5.77 3.44 13.59
N THR A 155 -5.11 2.96 12.53
CA THR A 155 -3.74 2.46 12.56
C THR A 155 -2.81 3.39 11.81
N GLU A 156 -1.52 3.36 12.18
CA GLU A 156 -0.47 4.18 11.59
C GLU A 156 0.67 3.29 11.09
N ALA A 157 1.24 3.66 9.94
CA ALA A 157 2.43 3.05 9.38
C ALA A 157 3.42 4.14 8.96
N LYS A 158 4.73 3.85 9.08
CA LYS A 158 5.81 4.79 8.78
C LYS A 158 6.79 4.17 7.80
N SER A 159 7.38 5.02 6.97
CA SER A 159 8.49 4.63 6.10
C SER A 159 9.45 5.81 5.93
N GLU A 160 10.70 5.51 5.61
CA GLU A 160 11.75 6.49 5.39
C GLU A 160 12.59 6.11 4.17
N ALA A 161 13.01 7.11 3.41
CA ALA A 161 13.98 6.96 2.34
C ALA A 161 15.09 8.02 2.48
N ARG A 162 16.29 7.67 2.05
CA ARG A 162 17.48 8.55 2.09
C ARG A 162 18.18 8.52 0.75
N PHE A 163 18.78 9.65 0.39
CA PHE A 163 19.65 9.77 -0.76
C PHE A 163 20.75 10.81 -0.50
N GLU A 164 21.87 10.67 -1.19
CA GLU A 164 23.01 11.58 -1.09
C GLU A 164 22.92 12.66 -2.16
N VAL A 165 23.38 13.88 -1.82
CA VAL A 165 23.62 15.00 -2.73
C VAL A 165 25.09 15.36 -2.64
N LYS A 166 25.78 15.31 -3.79
CA LYS A 166 27.22 15.65 -3.91
C LYS A 166 27.42 17.09 -4.31
#